data_925a81474b02354ea334b39f6dcb327f
#
_entry.id   925a81474b02354ea334b39f6dcb327f
#
_cell.length_a   1.000
_cell.length_b   1.000
_cell.length_c   1.000
_cell.angle_alpha   90.00
_cell.angle_beta   90.00
_cell.angle_gamma   90.00
#
_symmetry.space_group_name_H-M   'P 1'
#
loop_
_entity.id
_entity.type
_entity.pdbx_description
1 polymer ?
#
loop_
_entity_poly.entity_id
_entity_poly.type
_entity_poly.pdbx_seq_one_letter_code
_entity_poly.pdbx_strand_id
1 'polypeptide(L)'
;MEKKYSVVIHPSQDVIDSIKTMKELLADKVGWFNSKNSVAHITICEFKIDESQIDKYKQKLLKICDPFTPFQVLLDHYNSYENGAFFISPNEDSKMLLKPIMKKTQDALQLSNLIKSNDPHISIGRRLTPESLKIANHLFTTIDIDFLCDNIVLREFDPIKKQFFVIDSFSFNGNSQPEFVQGSLF
;
A
#
# COMPACT_ATOMS: atom_id res chain seq x y z
N MET A 1 4.56 20.28 -14.48
CA MET A 1 3.28 19.62 -14.89
C MET A 1 2.75 18.82 -13.72
N GLU A 2 1.43 18.84 -13.48
CA GLU A 2 0.81 18.07 -12.40
C GLU A 2 0.84 16.57 -12.73
N LYS A 3 1.34 15.75 -11.80
CA LYS A 3 1.38 14.30 -11.92
C LYS A 3 0.72 13.65 -10.71
N LYS A 4 0.24 12.41 -10.90
CA LYS A 4 -0.37 11.60 -9.83
C LYS A 4 0.64 10.62 -9.25
N TYR A 5 0.71 10.58 -7.93
CA TYR A 5 1.61 9.73 -7.16
C TYR A 5 0.86 8.85 -6.18
N SER A 6 1.47 7.74 -5.78
CA SER A 6 0.98 6.83 -4.76
C SER A 6 2.12 6.39 -3.85
N VAL A 7 1.88 6.42 -2.55
CA VAL A 7 2.78 5.89 -1.53
C VAL A 7 2.19 4.59 -1.01
N VAL A 8 2.99 3.53 -1.05
CA VAL A 8 2.52 2.17 -0.75
C VAL A 8 3.58 1.36 -0.01
N ILE A 9 3.18 0.22 0.56
CA ILE A 9 4.06 -0.86 0.97
C ILE A 9 3.97 -1.96 -0.09
N HIS A 10 5.10 -2.40 -0.64
CA HIS A 10 5.17 -3.57 -1.49
C HIS A 10 5.52 -4.78 -0.62
N PRO A 11 4.80 -5.90 -0.75
CA PRO A 11 5.28 -7.16 -0.21
C PRO A 11 6.50 -7.67 -0.99
N SER A 12 7.09 -8.77 -0.54
CA SER A 12 8.17 -9.46 -1.27
C SER A 12 7.74 -9.93 -2.66
N GLN A 13 8.71 -10.18 -3.54
CA GLN A 13 8.42 -10.53 -4.93
C GLN A 13 7.62 -11.84 -5.07
N ASP A 14 7.91 -12.83 -4.25
CA ASP A 14 7.19 -14.11 -4.21
C ASP A 14 5.71 -13.92 -3.82
N VAL A 15 5.41 -13.02 -2.88
CA VAL A 15 4.03 -12.63 -2.52
C VAL A 15 3.36 -11.87 -3.67
N ILE A 16 4.07 -10.95 -4.33
CA ILE A 16 3.56 -10.25 -5.52
C ILE A 16 3.17 -11.26 -6.61
N ASP A 17 4.03 -12.25 -6.89
CA ASP A 17 3.80 -13.26 -7.92
C ASP A 17 2.64 -14.21 -7.53
N SER A 18 2.55 -14.58 -6.26
CA SER A 18 1.43 -15.37 -5.73
C SER A 18 0.09 -14.64 -5.91
N ILE A 19 0.03 -13.36 -5.55
CA ILE A 19 -1.20 -12.56 -5.69
C ILE A 19 -1.53 -12.30 -7.17
N LYS A 20 -0.53 -12.17 -8.04
CA LYS A 20 -0.74 -12.11 -9.49
C LYS A 20 -1.42 -13.38 -9.99
N THR A 21 -0.95 -14.56 -9.58
CA THR A 21 -1.58 -15.84 -9.90
C THR A 21 -3.04 -15.89 -9.42
N MET A 22 -3.33 -15.41 -8.21
CA MET A 22 -4.73 -15.32 -7.72
C MET A 22 -5.60 -14.44 -8.62
N LYS A 23 -5.07 -13.29 -9.06
CA LYS A 23 -5.79 -12.39 -9.98
C LYS A 23 -6.04 -13.03 -11.35
N GLU A 24 -5.10 -13.81 -11.86
CA GLU A 24 -5.24 -14.57 -13.10
C GLU A 24 -6.32 -15.64 -12.95
N LEU A 25 -6.31 -16.44 -11.87
CA LEU A 25 -7.32 -17.43 -11.55
C LEU A 25 -8.73 -16.83 -11.45
N LEU A 26 -8.85 -15.66 -10.81
CA LEU A 26 -10.14 -14.95 -10.75
C LEU A 26 -10.57 -14.51 -12.15
N ALA A 27 -9.65 -13.93 -12.94
CA ALA A 27 -9.95 -13.45 -14.29
C ALA A 27 -10.40 -14.58 -15.24
N ASP A 28 -9.90 -15.79 -15.07
CA ASP A 28 -10.33 -16.97 -15.83
C ASP A 28 -11.81 -17.34 -15.55
N LYS A 29 -12.33 -16.96 -14.39
CA LYS A 29 -13.73 -17.23 -14.00
C LYS A 29 -14.69 -16.09 -14.30
N VAL A 30 -14.22 -14.82 -14.15
CA VAL A 30 -15.10 -13.65 -14.21
C VAL A 30 -14.76 -12.69 -15.36
N GLY A 31 -13.72 -12.97 -16.15
CA GLY A 31 -13.20 -12.08 -17.16
C GLY A 31 -12.37 -10.92 -16.59
N TRP A 32 -12.25 -9.84 -17.33
CA TRP A 32 -11.47 -8.66 -16.92
C TRP A 32 -12.15 -7.89 -15.78
N PHE A 33 -11.36 -7.41 -14.85
CA PHE A 33 -11.80 -6.56 -13.75
C PHE A 33 -10.74 -5.50 -13.40
N ASN A 34 -11.18 -4.44 -12.72
CA ASN A 34 -10.27 -3.42 -12.22
C ASN A 34 -9.28 -4.01 -11.21
N SER A 35 -8.04 -3.60 -11.28
CA SER A 35 -6.88 -4.10 -10.54
C SER A 35 -6.29 -5.44 -11.00
N LYS A 36 -6.83 -6.12 -12.03
CA LYS A 36 -6.25 -7.38 -12.55
C LYS A 36 -4.75 -7.25 -12.80
N ASN A 37 -4.32 -6.17 -13.46
CA ASN A 37 -2.92 -5.96 -13.85
C ASN A 37 -2.12 -5.10 -12.85
N SER A 38 -2.70 -4.70 -11.72
CA SER A 38 -1.98 -3.91 -10.73
C SER A 38 -1.05 -4.79 -9.90
N VAL A 39 0.17 -4.33 -9.65
CA VAL A 39 1.11 -4.99 -8.73
C VAL A 39 0.52 -4.99 -7.33
N ALA A 40 0.67 -6.09 -6.59
CA ALA A 40 0.19 -6.22 -5.22
C ALA A 40 0.88 -5.20 -4.29
N HIS A 41 0.08 -4.51 -3.45
CA HIS A 41 0.57 -3.50 -2.52
C HIS A 41 -0.48 -3.16 -1.47
N ILE A 42 -0.02 -2.63 -0.34
CA ILE A 42 -0.86 -1.95 0.64
C ILE A 42 -0.79 -0.45 0.36
N THR A 43 -1.92 0.19 0.07
CA THR A 43 -1.98 1.63 -0.21
C THR A 43 -1.90 2.42 1.10
N ILE A 44 -0.99 3.40 1.18
CA ILE A 44 -0.93 4.38 2.26
C ILE A 44 -1.72 5.62 1.85
N CYS A 45 -1.40 6.21 0.70
CA CYS A 45 -2.11 7.37 0.16
C CYS A 45 -1.83 7.59 -1.33
N GLU A 46 -2.69 8.41 -1.96
CA GLU A 46 -2.48 8.94 -3.30
C GLU A 46 -2.61 10.47 -3.28
N PHE A 47 -1.90 11.16 -4.16
CA PHE A 47 -1.94 12.62 -4.27
C PHE A 47 -1.51 13.10 -5.66
N LYS A 48 -1.75 14.38 -5.93
CA LYS A 48 -1.28 15.07 -7.13
C LYS A 48 -0.47 16.29 -6.73
N ILE A 49 0.67 16.47 -7.39
CA ILE A 49 1.54 17.64 -7.23
C ILE A 49 2.22 17.96 -8.55
N ASP A 50 2.75 19.17 -8.67
CA ASP A 50 3.67 19.49 -9.75
C ASP A 50 4.95 18.65 -9.62
N GLU A 51 5.43 18.09 -10.74
CA GLU A 51 6.61 17.21 -10.77
C GLU A 51 7.88 17.89 -10.22
N SER A 52 7.98 19.23 -10.33
CA SER A 52 9.11 19.98 -9.76
C SER A 52 9.20 19.90 -8.23
N GLN A 53 8.13 19.48 -7.55
CA GLN A 53 8.07 19.38 -6.10
C GLN A 53 8.41 17.98 -5.56
N ILE A 54 8.54 16.97 -6.43
CA ILE A 54 8.64 15.57 -6.01
C ILE A 54 9.83 15.31 -5.07
N ASP A 55 10.97 15.95 -5.33
CA ASP A 55 12.18 15.75 -4.51
C ASP A 55 11.98 16.20 -3.06
N LYS A 56 11.20 17.26 -2.82
CA LYS A 56 10.79 17.67 -1.47
C LYS A 56 10.05 16.55 -0.73
N TYR A 57 9.14 15.85 -1.43
CA TYR A 57 8.38 14.76 -0.82
C TYR A 57 9.20 13.49 -0.66
N LYS A 58 10.13 13.20 -1.56
CA LYS A 58 11.12 12.13 -1.38
C LYS A 58 11.95 12.35 -0.11
N GLN A 59 12.43 13.58 0.14
CA GLN A 59 13.17 13.89 1.37
C GLN A 59 12.30 13.73 2.64
N LYS A 60 11.02 14.07 2.59
CA LYS A 60 10.10 13.83 3.71
C LYS A 60 9.91 12.33 3.96
N LEU A 61 9.73 11.53 2.90
CA LEU A 61 9.59 10.07 3.00
C LEU A 61 10.87 9.42 3.54
N LEU A 62 12.04 9.82 3.05
CA LEU A 62 13.33 9.34 3.55
C LEU A 62 13.46 9.59 5.06
N LYS A 63 13.15 10.81 5.50
CA LYS A 63 13.24 11.19 6.91
C LYS A 63 12.26 10.44 7.82
N ILE A 64 11.02 10.21 7.35
CA ILE A 64 10.00 9.54 8.18
C ILE A 64 10.20 8.03 8.23
N CYS A 65 10.79 7.42 7.19
CA CYS A 65 11.05 5.99 7.15
C CYS A 65 12.28 5.58 7.97
N ASP A 66 13.26 6.47 8.11
CA ASP A 66 14.52 6.18 8.78
C ASP A 66 14.38 5.59 10.21
N PRO A 67 13.48 6.09 11.10
CA PRO A 67 13.27 5.50 12.43
C PRO A 67 12.35 4.28 12.46
N PHE A 68 11.68 3.93 11.36
CA PHE A 68 10.84 2.73 11.36
C PHE A 68 11.71 1.46 11.42
N THR A 69 11.25 0.50 12.20
CA THR A 69 11.89 -0.83 12.30
C THR A 69 11.16 -1.81 11.41
N PRO A 70 11.87 -2.63 10.61
CA PRO A 70 11.24 -3.70 9.85
C PRO A 70 10.46 -4.68 10.72
N PHE A 71 9.33 -5.21 10.22
CA PHE A 71 8.50 -6.18 10.92
C PHE A 71 7.78 -7.12 9.96
N GLN A 72 7.40 -8.30 10.46
CA GLN A 72 6.61 -9.24 9.67
C GLN A 72 5.14 -8.83 9.61
N VAL A 73 4.57 -8.91 8.42
CA VAL A 73 3.14 -8.74 8.15
C VAL A 73 2.56 -10.09 7.77
N LEU A 74 1.57 -10.55 8.51
CA LEU A 74 0.82 -11.78 8.24
C LEU A 74 -0.53 -11.43 7.59
N LEU A 75 -0.78 -12.00 6.43
CA LEU A 75 -2.03 -11.91 5.67
C LEU A 75 -2.81 -13.22 5.86
N ASP A 76 -3.86 -13.21 6.65
CA ASP A 76 -4.50 -14.44 7.15
C ASP A 76 -5.97 -14.61 6.75
N HIS A 77 -6.59 -13.60 6.12
CA HIS A 77 -7.97 -13.74 5.68
C HIS A 77 -8.33 -12.89 4.46
N TYR A 78 -9.30 -13.38 3.69
CA TYR A 78 -9.96 -12.61 2.64
C TYR A 78 -11.11 -11.81 3.21
N ASN A 79 -11.41 -10.68 2.59
CA ASN A 79 -12.55 -9.85 2.93
C ASN A 79 -13.06 -9.12 1.68
N SER A 80 -14.23 -8.51 1.79
CA SER A 80 -14.85 -7.77 0.70
C SER A 80 -15.68 -6.59 1.21
N TYR A 81 -15.84 -5.58 0.34
CA TYR A 81 -16.76 -4.47 0.56
C TYR A 81 -17.92 -4.54 -0.44
N GLU A 82 -19.06 -3.98 -0.07
CA GLU A 82 -20.26 -3.92 -0.93
C GLU A 82 -20.03 -3.21 -2.27
N ASN A 83 -19.02 -2.35 -2.36
CA ASN A 83 -18.62 -1.67 -3.59
C ASN A 83 -17.89 -2.56 -4.61
N GLY A 84 -17.83 -3.87 -4.38
CA GLY A 84 -17.20 -4.85 -5.24
C GLY A 84 -15.68 -4.98 -5.06
N ALA A 85 -15.13 -4.49 -3.95
CA ALA A 85 -13.74 -4.76 -3.61
C ALA A 85 -13.60 -6.14 -2.96
N PHE A 86 -12.64 -6.94 -3.45
CA PHE A 86 -12.21 -8.21 -2.86
C PHE A 86 -10.72 -8.13 -2.58
N PHE A 87 -10.30 -8.44 -1.37
CA PHE A 87 -8.93 -8.16 -0.90
C PHE A 87 -8.47 -9.13 0.17
N ILE A 88 -7.16 -9.12 0.43
CA ILE A 88 -6.53 -9.84 1.53
C ILE A 88 -6.25 -8.83 2.65
N SER A 89 -6.64 -9.19 3.87
CA SER A 89 -6.41 -8.41 5.07
C SER A 89 -5.24 -8.95 5.88
N PRO A 90 -4.40 -8.08 6.45
CA PRO A 90 -3.49 -8.47 7.52
C PRO A 90 -4.27 -8.88 8.78
N ASN A 91 -3.64 -9.74 9.61
CA ASN A 91 -4.16 -10.02 10.95
C ASN A 91 -4.13 -8.77 11.85
N GLU A 92 -4.75 -8.84 13.02
CA GLU A 92 -4.88 -7.67 13.90
C GLU A 92 -3.52 -7.15 14.42
N ASP A 93 -2.58 -8.05 14.74
CA ASP A 93 -1.23 -7.64 15.18
C ASP A 93 -0.49 -6.88 14.09
N SER A 94 -0.53 -7.37 12.85
CA SER A 94 0.05 -6.66 11.70
C SER A 94 -0.64 -5.33 11.43
N LYS A 95 -1.97 -5.23 11.58
CA LYS A 95 -2.70 -3.96 11.46
C LYS A 95 -2.29 -2.96 12.53
N MET A 96 -2.04 -3.40 13.77
CA MET A 96 -1.56 -2.54 14.84
C MET A 96 -0.19 -1.92 14.54
N LEU A 97 0.67 -2.63 13.80
CA LEU A 97 1.97 -2.11 13.36
C LEU A 97 1.87 -1.24 12.09
N LEU A 98 1.04 -1.63 11.13
CA LEU A 98 0.88 -0.93 9.86
C LEU A 98 0.20 0.44 10.01
N LYS A 99 -0.90 0.52 10.78
CA LYS A 99 -1.69 1.75 10.91
C LYS A 99 -0.92 2.97 11.42
N PRO A 100 -0.06 2.86 12.45
CA PRO A 100 0.78 3.97 12.89
C PRO A 100 1.76 4.46 11.82
N ILE A 101 2.38 3.52 11.06
CA ILE A 101 3.29 3.86 9.96
C ILE A 101 2.53 4.59 8.85
N MET A 102 1.37 4.08 8.44
CA MET A 102 0.52 4.71 7.44
C MET A 102 0.12 6.13 7.88
N LYS A 103 -0.32 6.30 9.12
CA LYS A 103 -0.70 7.60 9.68
C LYS A 103 0.48 8.57 9.71
N LYS A 104 1.62 8.17 10.26
CA LYS A 104 2.83 9.01 10.32
C LYS A 104 3.28 9.44 8.93
N THR A 105 3.25 8.54 7.95
CA THR A 105 3.58 8.84 6.55
C THR A 105 2.62 9.86 5.94
N GLN A 106 1.31 9.67 6.12
CA GLN A 106 0.29 10.61 5.66
C GLN A 106 0.45 12.01 6.28
N ASP A 107 0.69 12.07 7.58
CA ASP A 107 0.85 13.33 8.32
C ASP A 107 2.14 14.06 7.90
N ALA A 108 3.24 13.34 7.62
CA ALA A 108 4.50 13.92 7.17
C ALA A 108 4.40 14.60 5.80
N LEU A 109 3.54 14.11 4.92
CA LEU A 109 3.35 14.69 3.58
C LEU A 109 2.70 16.07 3.62
N GLN A 110 1.78 16.32 4.56
CA GLN A 110 1.12 17.64 4.75
C GLN A 110 0.47 18.19 3.46
N LEU A 111 -0.21 17.33 2.72
CA LEU A 111 -0.92 17.68 1.48
C LEU A 111 -2.42 17.78 1.73
N SER A 112 -3.04 18.87 1.27
CA SER A 112 -4.48 19.09 1.40
C SER A 112 -5.32 18.17 0.49
N ASN A 113 -4.75 17.72 -0.63
CA ASN A 113 -5.38 16.83 -1.62
C ASN A 113 -5.02 15.36 -1.43
N LEU A 114 -4.56 14.97 -0.24
CA LEU A 114 -4.16 13.61 0.07
C LEU A 114 -5.37 12.68 0.19
N ILE A 115 -5.44 11.67 -0.67
CA ILE A 115 -6.42 10.58 -0.57
C ILE A 115 -5.80 9.52 0.33
N LYS A 116 -6.29 9.43 1.57
CA LYS A 116 -5.75 8.55 2.61
C LYS A 116 -6.40 7.17 2.55
N SER A 117 -5.61 6.12 2.78
CA SER A 117 -6.10 4.79 3.13
C SER A 117 -5.84 4.55 4.62
N ASN A 118 -6.86 4.17 5.36
CA ASN A 118 -6.78 3.94 6.81
C ASN A 118 -6.95 2.46 7.18
N ASP A 119 -7.32 1.64 6.20
CA ASP A 119 -7.48 0.19 6.36
C ASP A 119 -6.46 -0.54 5.49
N PRO A 120 -5.40 -1.13 6.10
CA PRO A 120 -4.37 -1.83 5.35
C PRO A 120 -4.92 -3.12 4.75
N HIS A 121 -4.79 -3.26 3.42
CA HIS A 121 -5.19 -4.45 2.69
C HIS A 121 -4.49 -4.52 1.33
N ILE A 122 -4.44 -5.73 0.74
CA ILE A 122 -3.96 -5.95 -0.63
C ILE A 122 -5.14 -6.32 -1.53
N SER A 123 -5.46 -5.47 -2.48
CA SER A 123 -6.58 -5.69 -3.41
C SER A 123 -6.28 -6.83 -4.39
N ILE A 124 -7.21 -7.78 -4.50
CA ILE A 124 -7.28 -8.77 -5.59
C ILE A 124 -8.16 -8.21 -6.71
N GLY A 125 -9.43 -7.96 -6.43
CA GLY A 125 -10.41 -7.42 -7.38
C GLY A 125 -11.02 -6.11 -6.89
N ARG A 126 -11.30 -5.20 -7.82
CA ARG A 126 -11.98 -3.93 -7.55
C ARG A 126 -13.14 -3.75 -8.52
N ARG A 127 -14.27 -3.25 -8.02
CA ARG A 127 -15.51 -3.05 -8.79
C ARG A 127 -16.00 -4.34 -9.44
N LEU A 128 -15.88 -5.46 -8.72
CA LEU A 128 -16.48 -6.72 -9.12
C LEU A 128 -18.01 -6.58 -9.07
N THR A 129 -18.70 -7.23 -10.02
CA THR A 129 -20.16 -7.36 -9.93
C THR A 129 -20.53 -8.23 -8.73
N PRO A 130 -21.77 -8.19 -8.23
CA PRO A 130 -22.22 -9.08 -7.15
C PRO A 130 -21.98 -10.55 -7.46
N GLU A 131 -22.17 -10.98 -8.71
CA GLU A 131 -21.93 -12.35 -9.17
C GLU A 131 -20.43 -12.69 -9.14
N SER A 132 -19.58 -11.80 -9.66
CA SER A 132 -18.13 -11.97 -9.63
C SER A 132 -17.58 -11.98 -8.20
N LEU A 133 -18.16 -11.18 -7.30
CA LEU A 133 -17.79 -11.16 -5.89
C LEU A 133 -18.14 -12.47 -5.18
N LYS A 134 -19.31 -13.07 -5.50
CA LYS A 134 -19.68 -14.41 -5.01
C LYS A 134 -18.70 -15.48 -5.50
N ILE A 135 -18.29 -15.42 -6.78
CA ILE A 135 -17.28 -16.33 -7.33
C ILE A 135 -15.94 -16.16 -6.60
N ALA A 136 -15.48 -14.92 -6.37
CA ALA A 136 -14.24 -14.65 -5.65
C ALA A 136 -14.28 -15.24 -4.22
N ASN A 137 -15.36 -15.01 -3.46
CA ASN A 137 -15.54 -15.55 -2.11
C ASN A 137 -15.60 -17.07 -2.06
N HIS A 138 -16.08 -17.70 -3.14
CA HIS A 138 -16.09 -19.16 -3.23
C HIS A 138 -14.73 -19.74 -3.64
N LEU A 139 -14.01 -19.01 -4.50
CA LEU A 139 -12.71 -19.44 -5.02
C LEU A 139 -11.59 -19.33 -3.97
N PHE A 140 -11.67 -18.29 -3.13
CA PHE A 140 -10.65 -17.99 -2.13
C PHE A 140 -11.25 -18.04 -0.73
N THR A 141 -10.94 -19.08 0.02
CA THR A 141 -11.52 -19.32 1.36
C THR A 141 -10.50 -19.18 2.49
N THR A 142 -9.25 -19.54 2.24
CA THR A 142 -8.17 -19.52 3.23
C THR A 142 -6.90 -18.96 2.61
N ILE A 143 -6.13 -18.23 3.41
CA ILE A 143 -4.82 -17.71 3.04
C ILE A 143 -3.94 -17.63 4.28
N ASP A 144 -2.65 -17.90 4.11
CA ASP A 144 -1.62 -17.77 5.13
C ASP A 144 -0.33 -17.37 4.40
N ILE A 145 -0.10 -16.08 4.30
CA ILE A 145 1.05 -15.50 3.61
C ILE A 145 1.66 -14.45 4.52
N ASP A 146 2.99 -14.44 4.63
CA ASP A 146 3.72 -13.40 5.35
C ASP A 146 4.78 -12.73 4.47
N PHE A 147 5.15 -11.53 4.84
CA PHE A 147 6.26 -10.80 4.22
C PHE A 147 6.90 -9.81 5.19
N LEU A 148 8.17 -9.52 4.97
CA LEU A 148 8.87 -8.48 5.71
C LEU A 148 8.48 -7.10 5.17
N CYS A 149 7.88 -6.27 6.03
CA CYS A 149 7.64 -4.85 5.75
C CYS A 149 8.86 -4.05 6.19
N ASP A 150 9.72 -3.69 5.26
CA ASP A 150 11.00 -3.04 5.50
C ASP A 150 11.21 -1.73 4.72
N ASN A 151 10.22 -1.33 3.95
CA ASN A 151 10.30 -0.11 3.15
C ASN A 151 8.90 0.46 2.78
N ILE A 152 8.91 1.72 2.39
CA ILE A 152 7.80 2.40 1.71
C ILE A 152 8.24 2.72 0.28
N VAL A 153 7.33 2.57 -0.67
CA VAL A 153 7.58 2.76 -2.10
C VAL A 153 6.76 3.95 -2.61
N LEU A 154 7.42 4.85 -3.32
CA LEU A 154 6.80 5.95 -4.06
C LEU A 154 6.65 5.55 -5.53
N ARG A 155 5.43 5.72 -6.05
CA ARG A 155 5.08 5.38 -7.42
C ARG A 155 4.48 6.59 -8.14
N GLU A 156 4.76 6.70 -9.44
CA GLU A 156 4.16 7.68 -10.35
C GLU A 156 3.16 6.97 -11.27
N PHE A 157 2.05 7.62 -11.58
CA PHE A 157 1.03 7.09 -12.50
C PHE A 157 1.39 7.42 -13.95
N ASP A 158 1.49 6.39 -14.77
CA ASP A 158 1.62 6.51 -16.22
C ASP A 158 0.20 6.57 -16.85
N PRO A 159 -0.23 7.71 -17.41
CA PRO A 159 -1.55 7.86 -17.99
C PRO A 159 -1.75 7.07 -19.29
N ILE A 160 -0.68 6.71 -20.00
CA ILE A 160 -0.71 5.94 -21.24
C ILE A 160 -0.94 4.46 -20.91
N LYS A 161 -0.13 3.91 -20.01
CA LYS A 161 -0.25 2.52 -19.54
C LYS A 161 -1.38 2.32 -18.54
N LYS A 162 -1.93 3.41 -17.98
CA LYS A 162 -2.92 3.42 -16.89
C LYS A 162 -2.47 2.61 -15.67
N GLN A 163 -1.18 2.69 -15.35
CA GLN A 163 -0.54 1.94 -14.27
C GLN A 163 0.43 2.82 -13.49
N PHE A 164 0.64 2.46 -12.22
CA PHE A 164 1.71 3.05 -11.42
C PHE A 164 3.01 2.29 -11.63
N PHE A 165 4.13 3.02 -11.70
CA PHE A 165 5.48 2.47 -11.68
C PHE A 165 6.29 3.05 -10.53
N VAL A 166 7.22 2.27 -10.01
CA VAL A 166 8.09 2.66 -8.90
C VAL A 166 9.08 3.72 -9.37
N ILE A 167 9.18 4.82 -8.61
CA ILE A 167 10.17 5.87 -8.85
C ILE A 167 11.19 6.00 -7.71
N ASP A 168 10.84 5.51 -6.49
CA ASP A 168 11.75 5.51 -5.36
C ASP A 168 11.30 4.53 -4.26
N SER A 169 12.24 4.15 -3.37
CA SER A 169 11.99 3.28 -2.21
C SER A 169 12.75 3.79 -0.99
N PHE A 170 12.13 3.73 0.20
CA PHE A 170 12.63 4.30 1.45
C PHE A 170 12.66 3.22 2.52
N SER A 171 13.86 2.75 2.86
CA SER A 171 14.09 1.66 3.81
C SER A 171 13.81 2.08 5.25
N PHE A 172 13.39 1.10 6.05
CA PHE A 172 13.27 1.21 7.50
C PHE A 172 14.61 0.83 8.12
N ASN A 173 15.28 1.79 8.79
CA ASN A 173 16.62 1.60 9.32
C ASN A 173 16.65 1.42 10.84
N GLY A 174 15.52 1.65 11.53
CA GLY A 174 15.45 1.57 12.99
C GLY A 174 16.28 2.64 13.72
N ASN A 175 16.65 3.73 13.03
CA ASN A 175 17.48 4.78 13.61
C ASN A 175 16.67 5.60 14.63
N SER A 176 17.20 5.76 15.85
CA SER A 176 16.57 6.60 16.86
C SER A 176 16.49 8.05 16.38
N GLN A 177 15.33 8.68 16.46
CA GLN A 177 15.23 10.13 16.30
C GLN A 177 15.95 10.79 17.47
N PRO A 178 16.77 11.85 17.25
CA PRO A 178 17.31 12.62 18.35
C PRO A 178 16.14 13.16 19.19
N GLU A 179 16.14 12.86 20.49
CA GLU A 179 15.21 13.49 21.41
C GLU A 179 15.42 15.00 21.32
N PHE A 180 14.36 15.73 21.00
CA PHE A 180 14.37 17.17 21.19
C PHE A 180 14.43 17.43 22.68
N VAL A 181 15.62 17.65 23.21
CA VAL A 181 15.80 18.21 24.55
C VAL A 181 15.22 19.61 24.47
N GLN A 182 14.02 19.78 25.00
CA GLN A 182 13.41 21.10 25.19
C GLN A 182 14.31 21.84 26.17
N GLY A 183 15.18 22.68 25.62
CA GLY A 183 16.06 23.54 26.44
C GLY A 183 15.18 24.36 27.35
N SER A 184 15.25 24.09 28.66
CA SER A 184 14.71 24.98 29.68
C SER A 184 15.42 26.33 29.55
N LEU A 185 14.70 27.31 29.02
CA LEU A 185 15.14 28.72 29.13
C LEU A 185 14.91 29.16 30.58
N PHE A 186 15.99 29.22 31.35
CA PHE A 186 16.05 30.01 32.57
C PHE A 186 16.46 31.42 32.24
#